data_7546e90011d2b4f45d4ffbed698c87df
#
_entry.id   7546e90011d2b4f45d4ffbed698c87df
#
_cell.length_a   1.000
_cell.length_b   1.000
_cell.length_c   1.000
_cell.angle_alpha   90.00
_cell.angle_beta   90.00
_cell.angle_gamma   90.00
#
_symmetry.space_group_name_H-M   'P 1'
#
loop_
_entity.id
_entity.type
_entity.pdbx_description
1 polymer ?
#
loop_
_entity_poly.entity_id
_entity_poly.type
_entity_poly.pdbx_seq_one_letter_code
_entity_poly.pdbx_strand_id
1 'polypeptide(L)'
;MKILTHGFGAPTGILAVYVENKPNLIEYKNLNEVIPLRQGEIDYINHECGNGWRKLFNVYSKFLTELSHPDHDFTKKEKNTLTWQAYRDKSLLQAGSQEALLFSSPSLSPNNYQWHIIAGRTYAKKLLRDHDFTHSIVWLDEEFAIDKVNKIIVCPYFDYRQLSNVKISKLVELIRAHTP
;
A
#
# COMPACT_ATOMS: atom_id res chain seq x y z
N MET A 1 -7.19 19.48 -14.19
CA MET A 1 -6.54 19.80 -12.92
C MET A 1 -5.64 18.62 -12.52
N LYS A 2 -4.38 18.87 -12.28
CA LYS A 2 -3.45 17.81 -11.88
C LYS A 2 -3.73 17.40 -10.44
N ILE A 3 -4.13 16.14 -10.24
CA ILE A 3 -4.29 15.59 -8.89
C ILE A 3 -2.89 15.43 -8.28
N LEU A 4 -2.65 16.11 -7.16
CA LEU A 4 -1.37 16.00 -6.47
C LEU A 4 -1.30 14.68 -5.72
N THR A 5 -0.28 13.90 -6.00
CA THR A 5 0.00 12.66 -5.25
C THR A 5 0.39 13.01 -3.83
N HIS A 6 -0.33 12.46 -2.86
CA HIS A 6 -0.06 12.72 -1.45
C HIS A 6 -0.31 11.50 -0.58
N GLY A 7 0.47 11.39 0.47
CA GLY A 7 0.41 10.27 1.40
C GLY A 7 1.67 10.13 2.23
N PHE A 8 1.92 8.94 2.70
CA PHE A 8 3.08 8.61 3.52
C PHE A 8 4.05 7.68 2.79
N GLY A 9 5.32 7.79 3.11
CA GLY A 9 6.35 6.89 2.60
C GLY A 9 7.28 7.54 1.59
N ALA A 10 7.66 6.77 0.58
CA ALA A 10 8.57 7.22 -0.46
C ALA A 10 7.80 7.76 -1.68
N PRO A 11 8.25 8.89 -2.27
CA PRO A 11 7.60 9.44 -3.47
C PRO A 11 7.78 8.59 -4.72
N THR A 12 8.76 7.68 -4.70
CA THR A 12 9.01 6.67 -5.73
C THR A 12 9.42 5.37 -5.05
N GLY A 13 9.15 4.23 -5.67
CA GLY A 13 9.54 2.97 -5.08
C GLY A 13 8.96 1.74 -5.74
N ILE A 14 8.94 0.65 -5.00
CA ILE A 14 8.51 -0.65 -5.50
C ILE A 14 6.99 -0.71 -5.59
N LEU A 15 6.30 -0.21 -4.57
CA LEU A 15 4.84 -0.24 -4.59
C LEU A 15 4.20 0.91 -3.81
N ALA A 16 3.00 1.25 -4.22
CA ALA A 16 2.11 2.13 -3.48
C ALA A 16 0.81 1.42 -3.17
N VAL A 17 0.33 1.57 -1.96
CA VAL A 17 -1.01 1.15 -1.54
C VAL A 17 -1.90 2.37 -1.48
N TYR A 18 -3.07 2.27 -2.09
CA TYR A 18 -4.05 3.35 -2.17
C TYR A 18 -5.23 3.05 -1.25
N VAL A 19 -5.55 4.01 -0.39
CA VAL A 19 -6.72 3.98 0.49
C VAL A 19 -7.53 5.27 0.34
N GLU A 20 -8.82 5.20 0.60
CA GLU A 20 -9.73 6.32 0.34
C GLU A 20 -9.51 7.50 1.29
N ASN A 21 -9.26 7.23 2.56
CA ASN A 21 -9.23 8.26 3.60
C ASN A 21 -7.87 8.31 4.29
N LYS A 22 -7.40 9.52 4.54
CA LYS A 22 -6.22 9.79 5.39
C LYS A 22 -6.59 9.83 6.86
N PRO A 23 -5.60 9.71 7.78
CA PRO A 23 -5.87 9.85 9.20
C PRO A 23 -6.49 11.22 9.50
N ASN A 24 -7.54 11.24 10.33
CA ASN A 24 -8.26 12.46 10.70
C ASN A 24 -7.50 13.21 11.79
N LEU A 25 -6.36 13.77 11.42
CA LEU A 25 -5.52 14.59 12.29
C LEU A 25 -5.21 15.92 11.63
N ILE A 26 -5.10 16.95 12.43
CA ILE A 26 -4.85 18.32 11.96
C ILE A 26 -3.55 18.40 11.14
N GLU A 27 -2.54 17.63 11.52
CA GLU A 27 -1.23 17.58 10.88
C GLU A 27 -1.29 17.12 9.41
N TYR A 28 -2.31 16.31 9.07
CA TYR A 28 -2.44 15.75 7.72
C TYR A 28 -3.55 16.40 6.91
N LYS A 29 -4.25 17.38 7.48
CA LYS A 29 -5.41 18.03 6.82
C LYS A 29 -5.04 18.60 5.45
N ASN A 30 -3.90 19.24 5.35
CA ASN A 30 -3.44 19.91 4.13
C ASN A 30 -2.30 19.15 3.44
N LEU A 31 -2.20 17.84 3.67
CA LEU A 31 -1.18 17.01 3.04
C LEU A 31 -1.34 17.05 1.52
N ASN A 32 -0.31 17.47 0.81
CA ASN A 32 -0.31 17.66 -0.65
C ASN A 32 0.89 17.02 -1.36
N GLU A 33 1.71 16.30 -0.61
CA GLU A 33 2.88 15.58 -1.12
C GLU A 33 3.04 14.25 -0.38
N VAL A 34 3.97 13.41 -0.84
CA VAL A 34 4.33 12.18 -0.16
C VAL A 34 5.45 12.48 0.82
N ILE A 35 5.19 12.22 2.10
CA ILE A 35 6.17 12.49 3.18
C ILE A 35 6.48 11.20 3.94
N PRO A 36 7.74 10.97 4.34
CA PRO A 36 8.05 9.83 5.20
C PRO A 36 7.48 10.05 6.60
N LEU A 37 7.01 8.96 7.20
CA LEU A 37 6.67 8.97 8.63
C LEU A 37 7.95 8.97 9.48
N ARG A 38 7.85 9.51 10.67
CA ARG A 38 8.91 9.48 11.67
C ARG A 38 8.77 8.26 12.56
N GLN A 39 9.85 7.87 13.19
CA GLN A 39 9.80 6.82 14.21
C GLN A 39 8.80 7.22 15.33
N GLY A 40 7.89 6.29 15.67
CA GLY A 40 6.84 6.54 16.65
C GLY A 40 5.57 7.17 16.10
N GLU A 41 5.58 7.69 14.88
CA GLU A 41 4.42 8.35 14.28
C GLU A 41 3.28 7.36 13.98
N ILE A 42 3.59 6.13 13.57
CA ILE A 42 2.58 5.07 13.41
C ILE A 42 1.85 4.81 14.71
N ASP A 43 2.59 4.68 15.81
CA ASP A 43 2.00 4.48 17.14
C ASP A 43 1.12 5.65 17.55
N TYR A 44 1.57 6.86 17.27
CA TYR A 44 0.77 8.08 17.47
C TYR A 44 -0.54 8.05 16.68
N ILE A 45 -0.50 7.72 15.40
CA ILE A 45 -1.71 7.62 14.56
C ILE A 45 -2.64 6.54 15.11
N ASN A 46 -2.10 5.39 15.51
CA ASN A 46 -2.88 4.30 16.09
C ASN A 46 -3.60 4.72 17.36
N HIS A 47 -2.94 5.47 18.21
CA HIS A 47 -3.49 5.96 19.44
C HIS A 47 -4.60 7.01 19.22
N GLU A 48 -4.33 7.97 18.35
CA GLU A 48 -5.24 9.09 18.10
C GLU A 48 -6.40 8.76 17.16
N CYS A 49 -6.18 7.89 16.17
CA CYS A 49 -7.17 7.59 15.12
C CYS A 49 -7.83 6.21 15.28
N GLY A 50 -7.35 5.37 16.19
CA GLY A 50 -8.00 4.13 16.60
C GLY A 50 -7.61 2.88 15.82
N ASN A 51 -8.35 1.81 16.11
CA ASN A 51 -8.00 0.44 15.70
C ASN A 51 -7.96 0.19 14.20
N GLY A 52 -8.71 0.94 13.42
CA GLY A 52 -8.69 0.80 11.96
C GLY A 52 -7.31 1.07 11.38
N TRP A 53 -6.64 2.11 11.85
CA TRP A 53 -5.27 2.44 11.45
C TRP A 53 -4.26 1.43 11.93
N ARG A 54 -4.39 0.97 13.18
CA ARG A 54 -3.52 -0.09 13.71
C ARG A 54 -3.60 -1.36 12.86
N LYS A 55 -4.79 -1.77 12.47
CA LYS A 55 -4.98 -2.93 11.59
C LYS A 55 -4.33 -2.72 10.22
N LEU A 56 -4.52 -1.54 9.63
CA LEU A 56 -3.92 -1.20 8.34
C LEU A 56 -2.40 -1.31 8.38
N PHE A 57 -1.75 -0.66 9.32
CA PHE A 57 -0.29 -0.71 9.44
C PHE A 57 0.24 -2.11 9.74
N ASN A 58 -0.47 -2.88 10.55
CA ASN A 58 -0.10 -4.26 10.85
C ASN A 58 -0.18 -5.15 9.60
N VAL A 59 -1.27 -5.06 8.86
CA VAL A 59 -1.45 -5.82 7.61
C VAL A 59 -0.43 -5.40 6.57
N TYR A 60 -0.18 -4.10 6.42
CA TYR A 60 0.80 -3.59 5.47
C TYR A 60 2.20 -4.11 5.80
N SER A 61 2.58 -4.08 7.07
CA SER A 61 3.87 -4.60 7.51
C SER A 61 4.01 -6.11 7.27
N LYS A 62 2.98 -6.89 7.56
CA LYS A 62 2.95 -8.33 7.26
C LYS A 62 3.12 -8.60 5.77
N PHE A 63 2.41 -7.85 4.95
CA PHE A 63 2.48 -7.97 3.49
C PHE A 63 3.90 -7.71 2.99
N LEU A 64 4.51 -6.62 3.40
CA LEU A 64 5.87 -6.27 2.96
C LEU A 64 6.92 -7.26 3.47
N THR A 65 6.76 -7.77 4.69
CA THR A 65 7.65 -8.77 5.26
C THR A 65 7.60 -10.08 4.46
N GLU A 66 6.42 -10.52 4.08
CA GLU A 66 6.27 -11.72 3.24
C GLU A 66 6.80 -11.49 1.82
N LEU A 67 6.53 -10.32 1.25
CA LEU A 67 7.02 -9.95 -0.08
C LEU A 67 8.56 -9.94 -0.13
N SER A 68 9.21 -9.59 0.97
CA SER A 68 10.68 -9.54 1.10
C SER A 68 11.33 -10.89 1.42
N HIS A 69 10.64 -12.00 1.26
CA HIS A 69 11.18 -13.33 1.54
C HIS A 69 12.48 -13.59 0.75
N PRO A 70 13.46 -14.39 1.29
CA PRO A 70 14.84 -14.50 0.78
C PRO A 70 15.02 -14.75 -0.71
N ASP A 71 14.03 -15.34 -1.37
CA ASP A 71 14.11 -15.66 -2.79
C ASP A 71 13.78 -14.48 -3.73
N HIS A 72 13.26 -13.37 -3.18
CA HIS A 72 12.93 -12.17 -3.94
C HIS A 72 13.25 -10.93 -3.13
N ASP A 73 14.36 -10.30 -3.47
CA ASP A 73 14.81 -9.08 -2.80
C ASP A 73 14.12 -7.85 -3.39
N PHE A 74 12.85 -7.66 -3.05
CA PHE A 74 12.10 -6.50 -3.49
C PHE A 74 12.49 -5.22 -2.75
N THR A 75 13.03 -5.34 -1.55
CA THR A 75 13.27 -4.17 -0.71
C THR A 75 14.73 -3.87 -0.47
N LYS A 76 15.66 -4.73 -0.91
CA LYS A 76 17.12 -4.61 -0.66
C LYS A 76 17.49 -4.35 0.80
N LYS A 77 16.56 -4.58 1.72
CA LYS A 77 16.85 -4.44 3.14
C LYS A 77 17.57 -5.69 3.63
N GLU A 78 18.58 -5.45 4.44
CA GLU A 78 19.41 -6.51 5.00
C GLU A 78 18.56 -7.67 5.55
N LYS A 79 18.99 -8.87 5.25
CA LYS A 79 18.35 -10.16 5.59
C LYS A 79 18.24 -10.45 7.09
N ASN A 80 18.41 -9.47 7.93
CA ASN A 80 18.23 -9.64 9.36
C ASN A 80 16.73 -9.69 9.66
N THR A 81 16.21 -10.87 9.62
CA THR A 81 15.08 -11.46 10.36
C THR A 81 14.27 -10.47 11.19
N LEU A 82 13.91 -9.33 10.60
CA LEU A 82 13.00 -8.43 11.25
C LEU A 82 11.60 -9.04 11.20
N THR A 83 11.01 -9.21 12.36
CA THR A 83 9.60 -9.53 12.46
C THR A 83 8.78 -8.41 11.80
N TRP A 84 7.58 -8.71 11.38
CA TRP A 84 6.70 -7.67 10.82
C TRP A 84 6.44 -6.54 11.82
N GLN A 85 6.43 -6.83 13.14
CA GLN A 85 6.28 -5.81 14.18
C GLN A 85 7.47 -4.85 14.20
N ALA A 86 8.67 -5.38 14.11
CA ALA A 86 9.88 -4.56 14.09
C ALA A 86 9.95 -3.73 12.78
N TYR A 87 9.55 -4.30 11.65
CA TYR A 87 9.45 -3.58 10.39
C TYR A 87 8.45 -2.41 10.50
N ARG A 88 7.26 -2.68 11.05
CA ARG A 88 6.26 -1.64 11.28
C ARG A 88 6.80 -0.48 12.09
N ASP A 89 7.51 -0.78 13.17
CA ASP A 89 7.94 0.25 14.12
C ASP A 89 9.16 1.03 13.64
N LYS A 90 10.05 0.39 12.90
CA LYS A 90 11.35 0.97 12.55
C LYS A 90 11.49 1.39 11.09
N SER A 91 10.66 0.91 10.19
CA SER A 91 10.89 1.04 8.76
C SER A 91 9.67 1.40 7.93
N LEU A 92 8.49 0.92 8.30
CA LEU A 92 7.29 1.07 7.48
C LEU A 92 6.99 2.54 7.18
N LEU A 93 6.96 2.89 5.88
CA LEU A 93 6.65 4.24 5.40
C LEU A 93 7.59 5.33 5.93
N GLN A 94 8.75 4.95 6.45
CA GLN A 94 9.73 5.87 7.02
C GLN A 94 10.82 6.19 6.00
N ALA A 95 11.71 7.12 6.34
CA ALA A 95 12.81 7.51 5.47
C ALA A 95 13.63 6.29 5.03
N GLY A 96 13.94 6.19 3.73
CA GLY A 96 14.64 5.05 3.15
C GLY A 96 13.75 3.86 2.79
N SER A 97 12.45 3.93 3.03
CA SER A 97 11.50 2.91 2.57
C SER A 97 11.31 2.97 1.05
N GLN A 98 10.76 1.91 0.47
CA GLN A 98 10.45 1.85 -0.95
C GLN A 98 8.96 1.60 -1.21
N GLU A 99 8.16 1.88 -0.24
CA GLU A 99 6.71 1.79 -0.29
C GLU A 99 6.05 3.12 0.06
N ALA A 100 4.81 3.26 -0.36
CA ALA A 100 3.98 4.41 -0.01
C ALA A 100 2.57 3.97 0.36
N LEU A 101 1.91 4.76 1.19
CA LEU A 101 0.48 4.71 1.46
C LEU A 101 -0.13 6.01 0.97
N LEU A 102 -0.91 5.95 -0.10
CA LEU A 102 -1.40 7.13 -0.80
C LEU A 102 -2.90 7.34 -0.57
N PHE A 103 -3.26 8.59 -0.39
CA PHE A 103 -4.65 9.03 -0.19
C PHE A 103 -5.24 9.70 -1.42
N SER A 104 -4.40 9.96 -2.42
CA SER A 104 -4.82 10.42 -3.75
C SER A 104 -5.15 9.25 -4.65
N SER A 105 -5.93 9.50 -5.70
CA SER A 105 -6.21 8.49 -6.73
C SER A 105 -4.93 8.05 -7.43
N PRO A 106 -4.87 6.80 -7.92
CA PRO A 106 -3.73 6.33 -8.69
C PRO A 106 -3.45 7.23 -9.91
N SER A 107 -2.19 7.53 -10.13
CA SER A 107 -1.71 8.20 -11.33
C SER A 107 -0.65 7.31 -11.97
N LEU A 108 -0.91 6.90 -13.20
CA LEU A 108 -0.01 6.03 -13.95
C LEU A 108 1.02 6.81 -14.78
N SER A 109 0.93 8.14 -14.79
CA SER A 109 1.85 9.01 -15.51
C SER A 109 2.16 10.27 -14.70
N PRO A 110 3.39 10.48 -14.24
CA PRO A 110 4.53 9.56 -14.34
C PRO A 110 4.34 8.33 -13.43
N ASN A 111 4.83 7.19 -13.89
CA ASN A 111 4.75 5.97 -13.11
C ASN A 111 5.90 5.92 -12.08
N ASN A 112 5.59 6.31 -10.86
CA ASN A 112 6.58 6.40 -9.77
C ASN A 112 6.76 5.09 -8.99
N TYR A 113 5.89 4.11 -9.19
CA TYR A 113 5.91 2.83 -8.49
C TYR A 113 5.79 1.68 -9.47
N GLN A 114 6.46 0.57 -9.17
CA GLN A 114 6.37 -0.64 -10.00
C GLN A 114 5.00 -1.30 -9.89
N TRP A 115 4.40 -1.26 -8.71
CA TRP A 115 3.08 -1.82 -8.45
C TRP A 115 2.17 -0.81 -7.76
N HIS A 116 0.89 -0.85 -8.13
CA HIS A 116 -0.17 -0.05 -7.56
C HIS A 116 -1.21 -0.98 -6.94
N ILE A 117 -1.35 -0.94 -5.61
CA ILE A 117 -2.25 -1.81 -4.86
C ILE A 117 -3.43 -0.97 -4.36
N ILE A 118 -4.62 -1.25 -4.86
CA ILE A 118 -5.83 -0.58 -4.39
C ILE A 118 -6.45 -1.42 -3.29
N ALA A 119 -6.46 -0.91 -2.08
CA ALA A 119 -6.96 -1.59 -0.90
C ALA A 119 -8.47 -1.34 -0.73
N GLY A 120 -9.25 -2.40 -0.90
CA GLY A 120 -10.69 -2.38 -0.74
C GLY A 120 -11.45 -2.37 -2.06
N ARG A 121 -12.34 -3.35 -2.21
CA ARG A 121 -13.19 -3.53 -3.40
C ARG A 121 -14.10 -2.33 -3.67
N THR A 122 -14.71 -1.80 -2.63
CA THR A 122 -15.64 -0.65 -2.76
C THR A 122 -14.91 0.58 -3.30
N TYR A 123 -13.76 0.88 -2.73
CA TYR A 123 -12.92 1.99 -3.20
C TYR A 123 -12.43 1.76 -4.63
N ALA A 124 -11.99 0.54 -4.94
CA ALA A 124 -11.56 0.19 -6.29
C ALA A 124 -12.68 0.40 -7.33
N LYS A 125 -13.89 -0.07 -7.03
CA LYS A 125 -15.03 0.10 -7.94
C LYS A 125 -15.39 1.57 -8.15
N LYS A 126 -15.30 2.38 -7.09
CA LYS A 126 -15.49 3.83 -7.17
C LYS A 126 -14.45 4.47 -8.10
N LEU A 127 -13.18 4.12 -7.94
CA LEU A 127 -12.10 4.60 -8.79
C LEU A 127 -12.29 4.21 -10.26
N LEU A 128 -12.64 2.95 -10.52
CA LEU A 128 -12.87 2.44 -11.87
C LEU A 128 -14.05 3.12 -12.56
N ARG A 129 -15.08 3.51 -11.81
CA ARG A 129 -16.23 4.24 -12.32
C ARG A 129 -15.94 5.71 -12.56
N ASP A 130 -15.28 6.37 -11.63
CA ASP A 130 -15.12 7.82 -11.59
C ASP A 130 -13.85 8.31 -12.28
N HIS A 131 -12.87 7.44 -12.44
CA HIS A 131 -11.56 7.75 -13.03
C HIS A 131 -11.21 6.74 -14.10
N ASP A 132 -11.02 7.26 -15.28
CA ASP A 132 -10.65 6.48 -16.46
C ASP A 132 -9.13 6.22 -16.45
N PHE A 133 -8.64 5.50 -15.46
CA PHE A 133 -7.20 5.28 -15.31
C PHE A 133 -6.74 3.90 -15.81
N THR A 134 -7.65 2.95 -16.01
CA THR A 134 -7.34 1.65 -16.61
C THR A 134 -8.57 1.03 -17.29
N HIS A 135 -8.34 0.43 -18.44
CA HIS A 135 -9.33 -0.36 -19.18
C HIS A 135 -8.98 -1.85 -19.18
N SER A 136 -7.86 -2.22 -18.56
CA SER A 136 -7.28 -3.57 -18.66
C SER A 136 -7.46 -4.39 -17.37
N ILE A 137 -8.31 -3.94 -16.46
CA ILE A 137 -8.55 -4.63 -15.20
C ILE A 137 -9.35 -5.90 -15.42
N VAL A 138 -8.90 -7.02 -14.84
CA VAL A 138 -9.57 -8.32 -14.88
C VAL A 138 -9.83 -8.78 -13.45
N TRP A 139 -11.09 -9.03 -13.13
CA TRP A 139 -11.47 -9.59 -11.83
C TRP A 139 -11.17 -11.08 -11.80
N LEU A 140 -10.37 -11.51 -10.82
CA LEU A 140 -10.01 -12.90 -10.61
C LEU A 140 -11.04 -13.63 -9.75
N ASP A 141 -11.65 -12.90 -8.84
CA ASP A 141 -12.75 -13.34 -7.99
C ASP A 141 -13.52 -12.10 -7.51
N GLU A 142 -14.30 -12.23 -6.43
CA GLU A 142 -15.08 -11.13 -5.88
C GLU A 142 -14.22 -10.07 -5.17
N GLU A 143 -12.99 -10.39 -4.81
CA GLU A 143 -12.13 -9.55 -3.97
C GLU A 143 -10.85 -9.08 -4.66
N PHE A 144 -10.35 -9.86 -5.61
CA PHE A 144 -9.08 -9.58 -6.30
C PHE A 144 -9.29 -9.27 -7.77
N ALA A 145 -8.59 -8.26 -8.24
CA ALA A 145 -8.50 -7.94 -9.66
C ALA A 145 -7.07 -7.56 -10.02
N ILE A 146 -6.72 -7.71 -11.27
CA ILE A 146 -5.37 -7.38 -11.76
C ILE A 146 -5.43 -6.69 -13.11
N ASP A 147 -4.59 -5.69 -13.29
CA ASP A 147 -4.20 -5.12 -14.57
C ASP A 147 -2.71 -5.41 -14.76
N LYS A 148 -2.41 -6.37 -15.60
CA LYS A 148 -1.02 -6.80 -15.86
C LYS A 148 -0.21 -5.77 -16.63
N VAL A 149 -0.86 -4.95 -17.42
CA VAL A 149 -0.20 -3.93 -18.24
C VAL A 149 0.27 -2.77 -17.37
N ASN A 150 -0.62 -2.24 -16.56
CA ASN A 150 -0.35 -1.08 -15.72
C ASN A 150 0.15 -1.45 -14.31
N LYS A 151 0.28 -2.75 -14.02
CA LYS A 151 0.75 -3.26 -12.73
C LYS A 151 -0.13 -2.77 -11.56
N ILE A 152 -1.44 -2.94 -11.72
CA ILE A 152 -2.44 -2.61 -10.69
C ILE A 152 -3.01 -3.91 -10.13
N ILE A 153 -3.13 -4.01 -8.81
CA ILE A 153 -3.85 -5.08 -8.14
C ILE A 153 -4.89 -4.47 -7.22
N VAL A 154 -6.12 -4.97 -7.29
CA VAL A 154 -7.16 -4.73 -6.30
C VAL A 154 -7.17 -5.90 -5.33
N CYS A 155 -7.22 -5.62 -4.04
CA CYS A 155 -7.28 -6.64 -3.00
C CYS A 155 -8.26 -6.19 -1.91
N PRO A 156 -8.63 -7.09 -0.95
CA PRO A 156 -9.40 -6.69 0.21
C PRO A 156 -8.72 -5.55 1.00
N TYR A 157 -9.52 -4.79 1.75
CA TYR A 157 -9.00 -3.73 2.59
C TYR A 157 -8.00 -4.27 3.63
N PHE A 158 -7.04 -3.44 4.03
CA PHE A 158 -5.99 -3.78 4.97
C PHE A 158 -6.53 -3.84 6.42
N ASP A 159 -7.34 -4.83 6.65
CA ASP A 159 -7.86 -5.26 7.96
C ASP A 159 -7.70 -6.78 8.00
N TYR A 160 -7.12 -7.34 9.07
CA TYR A 160 -6.84 -8.77 9.18
C TYR A 160 -8.07 -9.67 8.98
N ARG A 161 -9.28 -9.13 9.18
CA ARG A 161 -10.54 -9.84 8.95
C ARG A 161 -10.90 -9.90 7.47
N GLN A 162 -10.40 -8.98 6.65
CA GLN A 162 -10.64 -8.91 5.21
C GLN A 162 -9.43 -9.45 4.44
N LEU A 163 -8.25 -8.89 4.65
CA LEU A 163 -7.00 -9.39 4.08
C LEU A 163 -6.29 -10.25 5.14
N SER A 164 -6.78 -11.48 5.30
CA SER A 164 -6.19 -12.47 6.22
C SER A 164 -4.79 -12.90 5.76
N ASN A 165 -4.07 -13.62 6.60
CA ASN A 165 -2.72 -14.10 6.25
C ASN A 165 -2.71 -14.91 4.95
N VAL A 166 -3.71 -15.76 4.71
CA VAL A 166 -3.84 -16.51 3.46
C VAL A 166 -4.01 -15.57 2.26
N LYS A 167 -4.80 -14.53 2.41
CA LYS A 167 -5.03 -13.54 1.35
C LYS A 167 -3.83 -12.61 1.14
N ILE A 168 -3.06 -12.33 2.19
CA ILE A 168 -1.76 -11.65 2.05
C ILE A 168 -0.83 -12.49 1.15
N SER A 169 -0.74 -13.79 1.40
CA SER A 169 0.06 -14.68 0.57
C SER A 169 -0.41 -14.69 -0.88
N LYS A 170 -1.72 -14.67 -1.12
CA LYS A 170 -2.27 -14.56 -2.47
C LYS A 170 -1.84 -13.25 -3.16
N LEU A 171 -1.90 -12.13 -2.45
CA LEU A 171 -1.43 -10.85 -2.97
C LEU A 171 0.06 -10.89 -3.33
N VAL A 172 0.89 -11.45 -2.46
CA VAL A 172 2.33 -11.64 -2.70
C VAL A 172 2.57 -12.50 -3.94
N GLU A 173 1.86 -13.61 -4.07
CA GLU A 173 1.97 -14.50 -5.23
C GLU A 173 1.59 -13.80 -6.54
N LEU A 174 0.54 -12.99 -6.55
CA LEU A 174 0.14 -12.23 -7.73
C LEU A 174 1.24 -11.26 -8.16
N ILE A 175 1.88 -10.60 -7.22
CA ILE A 175 3.00 -9.69 -7.52
C ILE A 175 4.18 -10.48 -8.08
N ARG A 176 4.58 -11.57 -7.43
CA ARG A 176 5.71 -12.39 -7.86
C ARG A 176 5.50 -13.00 -9.24
N ALA A 177 4.31 -13.50 -9.50
CA ALA A 177 3.98 -14.11 -10.79
C ALA A 177 4.05 -13.15 -11.97
N HIS A 178 3.95 -11.85 -11.73
CA HIS A 178 3.92 -10.82 -12.78
C HIS A 178 5.08 -9.82 -12.69
N THR A 179 6.07 -10.11 -11.85
CA THR A 179 7.34 -9.37 -11.79
C THR A 179 8.43 -10.19 -12.49
N PRO A 180 9.11 -9.62 -13.48
CA PRO A 180 10.21 -10.31 -14.18
C PRO A 180 11.36 -10.69 -13.26
#